data_0e149077a18ed86a013af9d37136a9ab
#
_entry.id   0e149077a18ed86a013af9d37136a9ab
#
_cell.length_a   1.000
_cell.length_b   1.000
_cell.length_c   1.000
_cell.angle_alpha   90.00
_cell.angle_beta   90.00
_cell.angle_gamma   90.00
#
_symmetry.space_group_name_H-M   'P 1'
#
loop_
_entity.id
_entity.type
_entity.pdbx_description
1 polymer ?
#
loop_
_entity_poly.entity_id
_entity_poly.type
_entity_poly.pdbx_seq_one_letter_code
_entity_poly.pdbx_strand_id
1 'polypeptide(L)'
;MEPSDVSMRRWTPEAMAGRIVRYAELRPCRNAFIDTRSPGSEAKENFTIIGPGVSENPAQHVHIPEPHGFNIGGARQPPGCVNSQHSHLTAEVFVVHSGHWRFDLGEHGEDAQVRIGPGDVISLPTGMF
;
A
#
# COMPACT_ATOMS: atom_id res chain seq x y z
N MET A 1 -5.55 -9.80 -24.98
CA MET A 1 -7.01 -10.06 -25.03
C MET A 1 -7.63 -9.17 -26.08
N GLU A 2 -8.31 -9.78 -27.02
CA GLU A 2 -9.04 -9.01 -28.02
C GLU A 2 -10.33 -8.44 -27.41
N PRO A 3 -10.79 -7.25 -27.85
CA PRO A 3 -12.03 -6.67 -27.31
C PRO A 3 -13.25 -7.57 -27.42
N SER A 4 -13.30 -8.43 -28.45
CA SER A 4 -14.38 -9.39 -28.64
C SER A 4 -14.44 -10.48 -27.57
N ASP A 5 -13.34 -10.68 -26.84
CA ASP A 5 -13.27 -11.70 -25.78
C ASP A 5 -13.77 -11.19 -24.43
N VAL A 6 -14.12 -9.89 -24.35
CA VAL A 6 -14.58 -9.25 -23.13
C VAL A 6 -16.09 -9.20 -23.10
N SER A 7 -16.68 -9.87 -22.13
CA SER A 7 -18.13 -9.80 -21.91
C SER A 7 -18.53 -8.42 -21.41
N MET A 8 -19.52 -7.85 -22.06
CA MET A 8 -20.11 -6.60 -21.60
C MET A 8 -21.07 -6.88 -20.46
N ARG A 9 -20.89 -6.16 -19.35
CA ARG A 9 -21.72 -6.32 -18.15
C ARG A 9 -22.39 -4.99 -17.80
N ARG A 10 -23.60 -5.10 -17.31
CA ARG A 10 -24.30 -3.95 -16.73
C ARG A 10 -24.26 -4.10 -15.21
N TRP A 11 -23.97 -3.00 -14.54
CA TRP A 11 -23.83 -2.96 -13.09
C TRP A 11 -24.78 -1.95 -12.49
N THR A 12 -25.32 -2.27 -11.33
CA THR A 12 -26.13 -1.36 -10.53
C THR A 12 -25.27 -0.77 -9.42
N PRO A 13 -25.69 0.36 -8.82
CA PRO A 13 -25.00 0.88 -7.64
C PRO A 13 -24.90 -0.15 -6.51
N GLU A 14 -25.94 -0.95 -6.31
CA GLU A 14 -25.98 -2.01 -5.28
C GLU A 14 -24.94 -3.08 -5.57
N ALA A 15 -24.82 -3.50 -6.83
CA ALA A 15 -23.81 -4.49 -7.22
C ALA A 15 -22.40 -3.95 -7.11
N MET A 16 -22.22 -2.64 -7.27
CA MET A 16 -20.90 -2.00 -7.15
C MET A 16 -20.49 -1.75 -5.70
N ALA A 17 -21.41 -1.80 -4.74
CA ALA A 17 -21.10 -1.45 -3.35
C ALA A 17 -19.93 -2.27 -2.76
N GLY A 18 -19.86 -3.56 -3.08
CA GLY A 18 -18.76 -4.43 -2.62
C GLY A 18 -17.41 -4.21 -3.34
N ARG A 19 -17.40 -3.33 -4.32
CA ARG A 19 -16.20 -2.98 -5.10
C ARG A 19 -15.73 -1.55 -4.83
N ILE A 20 -16.27 -0.92 -3.80
CA ILE A 20 -15.92 0.45 -3.39
C ILE A 20 -15.37 0.38 -1.98
N VAL A 21 -14.21 1.00 -1.78
CA VAL A 21 -13.60 1.15 -0.46
C VAL A 21 -13.58 2.63 -0.12
N ARG A 22 -14.29 3.00 0.94
CA ARG A 22 -14.32 4.39 1.39
C ARG A 22 -13.18 4.63 2.37
N TYR A 23 -12.49 5.76 2.23
CA TYR A 23 -11.38 6.10 3.11
C TYR A 23 -11.77 6.06 4.60
N ALA A 24 -12.96 6.58 4.93
CA ALA A 24 -13.44 6.60 6.30
C ALA A 24 -13.78 5.22 6.86
N GLU A 25 -13.89 4.21 6.00
CA GLU A 25 -14.26 2.84 6.39
C GLU A 25 -13.06 1.88 6.34
N LEU A 26 -11.86 2.40 6.07
CA LEU A 26 -10.65 1.59 6.04
C LEU A 26 -10.41 0.96 7.43
N ARG A 27 -10.13 -0.33 7.42
CA ARG A 27 -9.83 -1.09 8.63
C ARG A 27 -8.32 -1.35 8.68
N PRO A 28 -7.61 -0.71 9.61
CA PRO A 28 -6.17 -0.87 9.73
C PRO A 28 -5.79 -2.23 10.30
N CYS A 29 -4.65 -2.72 9.86
CA CYS A 29 -3.93 -3.80 10.49
C CYS A 29 -2.73 -3.18 11.21
N ARG A 30 -2.68 -3.28 12.52
CA ARG A 30 -1.51 -2.91 13.31
C ARG A 30 -0.60 -4.12 13.42
N ASN A 31 0.70 -3.89 13.58
CA ASN A 31 1.69 -4.96 13.59
C ASN A 31 1.64 -5.80 12.29
N ALA A 32 1.40 -5.13 11.17
CA ALA A 32 1.34 -5.78 9.86
C ALA A 32 2.68 -6.39 9.46
N PHE A 33 3.77 -5.75 9.87
CA PHE A 33 5.14 -6.16 9.57
C PHE A 33 5.99 -6.11 10.83
N ILE A 34 7.10 -6.81 10.81
CA ILE A 34 8.00 -6.88 11.96
C ILE A 34 8.56 -5.50 12.35
N ASP A 35 8.77 -4.62 11.41
CA ASP A 35 9.30 -3.28 11.67
C ASP A 35 8.35 -2.41 12.50
N THR A 36 7.06 -2.72 12.54
CA THR A 36 6.11 -1.99 13.39
C THR A 36 6.36 -2.21 14.88
N ARG A 37 7.17 -3.21 15.22
CA ARG A 37 7.57 -3.48 16.60
C ARG A 37 8.76 -2.64 17.05
N SER A 38 9.39 -1.91 16.12
CA SER A 38 10.50 -1.02 16.45
C SER A 38 10.01 0.21 17.19
N PRO A 39 10.80 0.76 18.13
CA PRO A 39 10.44 2.00 18.81
C PRO A 39 10.16 3.13 17.81
N GLY A 40 9.06 3.84 18.01
CA GLY A 40 8.63 4.92 17.12
C GLY A 40 7.77 4.47 15.93
N SER A 41 7.53 3.18 15.76
CA SER A 41 6.75 2.65 14.65
C SER A 41 5.45 1.97 15.09
N GLU A 42 5.13 1.99 16.37
CA GLU A 42 3.98 1.29 16.94
C GLU A 42 2.63 1.86 16.46
N ALA A 43 2.63 3.13 16.07
CA ALA A 43 1.40 3.81 15.64
C ALA A 43 1.12 3.65 14.14
N LYS A 44 1.94 2.90 13.42
CA LYS A 44 1.72 2.64 11.99
C LYS A 44 0.45 1.84 11.78
N GLU A 45 -0.33 2.27 10.81
CA GLU A 45 -1.51 1.57 10.35
C GLU A 45 -1.32 1.16 8.89
N ASN A 46 -1.53 -0.09 8.59
CA ASN A 46 -1.46 -0.62 7.23
C ASN A 46 -2.84 -1.11 6.81
N PHE A 47 -3.18 -0.90 5.56
CA PHE A 47 -4.47 -1.29 5.00
C PHE A 47 -4.24 -2.17 3.79
N THR A 48 -4.95 -3.29 3.72
CA THR A 48 -5.00 -4.11 2.50
C THR A 48 -6.28 -3.78 1.77
N ILE A 49 -6.17 -3.16 0.62
CA ILE A 49 -7.33 -2.67 -0.13
C ILE A 49 -7.74 -3.67 -1.19
N ILE A 50 -6.82 -4.01 -2.11
CA ILE A 50 -7.10 -4.97 -3.19
C ILE A 50 -6.04 -6.08 -3.15
N GLY A 51 -6.48 -7.30 -3.39
CA GLY A 51 -5.62 -8.45 -3.56
C GLY A 51 -5.55 -9.31 -2.32
N PRO A 52 -4.67 -10.32 -2.30
CA PRO A 52 -4.55 -11.22 -1.14
C PRO A 52 -3.88 -10.56 0.06
N GLY A 53 -3.27 -9.36 -0.15
CA GLY A 53 -2.54 -8.65 0.88
C GLY A 53 -1.10 -9.12 1.00
N VAL A 54 -0.29 -8.26 1.60
CA VAL A 54 1.15 -8.50 1.81
C VAL A 54 1.55 -8.42 3.27
N SER A 55 0.60 -8.17 4.17
CA SER A 55 0.85 -8.10 5.60
C SER A 55 1.31 -9.45 6.13
N GLU A 56 2.29 -9.43 7.02
CA GLU A 56 2.74 -10.62 7.74
C GLU A 56 1.76 -11.06 8.83
N ASN A 57 0.81 -10.21 9.19
CA ASN A 57 -0.20 -10.51 10.20
C ASN A 57 -1.41 -11.18 9.55
N PRO A 58 -1.73 -12.45 9.91
CA PRO A 58 -2.85 -13.16 9.31
C PRO A 58 -4.23 -12.56 9.66
N ALA A 59 -4.29 -11.67 10.65
CA ALA A 59 -5.53 -10.99 11.04
C ALA A 59 -5.86 -9.77 10.16
N GLN A 60 -5.08 -9.51 9.12
CA GLN A 60 -5.34 -8.40 8.20
C GLN A 60 -6.73 -8.52 7.57
N HIS A 61 -7.40 -7.39 7.41
CA HIS A 61 -8.66 -7.32 6.67
C HIS A 61 -8.39 -6.95 5.22
N VAL A 62 -8.79 -7.80 4.29
CA VAL A 62 -8.71 -7.52 2.86
C VAL A 62 -10.07 -6.95 2.42
N HIS A 63 -10.08 -5.69 1.98
CA HIS A 63 -11.33 -4.99 1.64
C HIS A 63 -11.95 -5.50 0.35
N ILE A 64 -11.15 -5.71 -0.69
CA ILE A 64 -11.57 -6.28 -1.98
C ILE A 64 -10.70 -7.50 -2.25
N PRO A 65 -11.14 -8.70 -1.88
CA PRO A 65 -10.32 -9.91 -2.00
C PRO A 65 -10.20 -10.46 -3.42
N GLU A 66 -11.04 -10.00 -4.35
CA GLU A 66 -11.01 -10.47 -5.73
C GLU A 66 -9.63 -10.22 -6.36
N PRO A 67 -9.01 -11.23 -6.99
CA PRO A 67 -7.72 -11.05 -7.65
C PRO A 67 -7.80 -10.08 -8.83
N HIS A 68 -6.84 -9.16 -8.91
CA HIS A 68 -6.75 -8.16 -9.97
C HIS A 68 -5.45 -8.24 -10.76
N GLY A 69 -4.54 -9.18 -10.40
CA GLY A 69 -3.20 -9.23 -10.97
C GLY A 69 -2.23 -8.22 -10.35
N PHE A 70 -2.69 -7.46 -9.37
CA PHE A 70 -1.88 -6.53 -8.58
C PHE A 70 -2.50 -6.37 -7.20
N ASN A 71 -1.72 -5.81 -6.28
CA ASN A 71 -2.19 -5.48 -4.94
C ASN A 71 -2.22 -3.97 -4.75
N ILE A 72 -3.19 -3.46 -4.01
CA ILE A 72 -3.21 -2.10 -3.54
C ILE A 72 -3.29 -2.13 -2.02
N GLY A 73 -2.35 -1.47 -1.38
CA GLY A 73 -2.32 -1.28 0.05
C GLY A 73 -2.20 0.19 0.39
N GLY A 74 -2.35 0.51 1.66
CA GLY A 74 -2.15 1.85 2.16
C GLY A 74 -1.42 1.82 3.49
N ALA A 75 -0.77 2.92 3.80
CA ALA A 75 -0.13 3.13 5.08
C ALA A 75 -0.53 4.51 5.61
N ARG A 76 -0.78 4.57 6.90
CA ARG A 76 -1.04 5.82 7.61
C ARG A 76 -0.21 5.81 8.87
N GLN A 77 0.56 6.86 9.08
CA GLN A 77 1.44 6.93 10.24
C GLN A 77 1.68 8.37 10.66
N PRO A 78 1.88 8.61 11.98
CA PRO A 78 2.24 9.94 12.44
C PRO A 78 3.68 10.29 12.03
N PRO A 79 4.05 11.59 12.11
CA PRO A 79 5.42 12.00 11.85
C PRO A 79 6.43 11.25 12.73
N GLY A 80 7.58 10.94 12.18
CA GLY A 80 8.66 10.26 12.90
C GLY A 80 8.62 8.73 12.83
N CYS A 81 7.55 8.13 12.33
CA CYS A 81 7.55 6.70 12.08
C CYS A 81 8.48 6.35 10.92
N VAL A 82 9.17 5.24 11.02
CA VAL A 82 10.13 4.79 10.03
C VAL A 82 9.83 3.36 9.59
N ASN A 83 10.25 3.02 8.38
CA ASN A 83 10.29 1.65 7.90
C ASN A 83 11.73 1.18 7.87
N SER A 84 11.94 -0.11 8.10
CA SER A 84 13.26 -0.71 7.90
C SER A 84 13.63 -0.69 6.41
N GLN A 85 14.93 -0.54 6.13
CA GLN A 85 15.41 -0.64 4.75
C GLN A 85 15.21 -2.05 4.23
N HIS A 86 14.65 -2.14 3.04
CA HIS A 86 14.39 -3.41 2.38
C HIS A 86 14.28 -3.22 0.87
N SER A 87 14.31 -4.32 0.15
CA SER A 87 14.04 -4.34 -1.28
C SER A 87 12.98 -5.40 -1.58
N HIS A 88 12.39 -5.30 -2.76
CA HIS A 88 11.37 -6.24 -3.20
C HIS A 88 11.73 -6.84 -4.54
N LEU A 89 11.19 -8.02 -4.80
CA LEU A 89 11.29 -8.68 -6.11
C LEU A 89 10.30 -8.10 -7.12
N THR A 90 9.39 -7.26 -6.66
CA THR A 90 8.39 -6.59 -7.49
C THR A 90 8.61 -5.09 -7.46
N ALA A 91 8.18 -4.41 -8.50
CA ALA A 91 8.15 -2.95 -8.50
C ALA A 91 7.01 -2.45 -7.60
N GLU A 92 7.21 -1.26 -7.01
CA GLU A 92 6.21 -0.60 -6.19
C GLU A 92 5.97 0.82 -6.68
N VAL A 93 4.75 1.28 -6.54
CA VAL A 93 4.38 2.67 -6.80
C VAL A 93 3.68 3.21 -5.57
N PHE A 94 4.13 4.36 -5.08
CA PHE A 94 3.47 5.06 -4.00
C PHE A 94 2.85 6.35 -4.51
N VAL A 95 1.62 6.58 -4.10
CA VAL A 95 0.91 7.84 -4.32
C VAL A 95 0.64 8.45 -2.96
N VAL A 96 1.09 9.67 -2.75
CA VAL A 96 0.89 10.34 -1.45
C VAL A 96 -0.53 10.92 -1.40
N HIS A 97 -1.31 10.46 -0.45
CA HIS A 97 -2.64 10.99 -0.19
C HIS A 97 -2.57 12.27 0.63
N SER A 98 -1.78 12.29 1.70
CA SER A 98 -1.63 13.44 2.57
C SER A 98 -0.28 13.41 3.28
N GLY A 99 0.14 14.58 3.77
CA GLY A 99 1.39 14.71 4.49
C GLY A 99 2.61 14.76 3.57
N HIS A 100 3.77 14.81 4.19
CA HIS A 100 5.05 14.81 3.49
C HIS A 100 5.84 13.59 3.89
N TRP A 101 6.44 12.95 2.90
CA TRP A 101 7.13 11.68 3.06
C TRP A 101 8.56 11.80 2.57
N ARG A 102 9.48 11.16 3.28
CA ARG A 102 10.86 11.05 2.89
C ARG A 102 11.19 9.59 2.59
N PHE A 103 11.80 9.37 1.45
CA PHE A 103 12.32 8.07 1.04
C PHE A 103 13.84 8.10 1.16
N ASP A 104 14.39 7.22 1.97
CA ASP A 104 15.81 7.07 2.17
C ASP A 104 16.29 5.90 1.30
N LEU A 105 17.21 6.19 0.39
CA LEU A 105 17.64 5.25 -0.63
C LEU A 105 18.98 4.63 -0.28
N GLY A 106 19.18 3.39 -0.74
CA GLY A 106 20.38 2.63 -0.52
C GLY A 106 20.20 1.57 0.57
N GLU A 107 21.11 0.61 0.62
CA GLU A 107 21.03 -0.52 1.53
C GLU A 107 20.92 -0.10 3.00
N HIS A 108 21.59 1.01 3.34
CA HIS A 108 21.55 1.58 4.70
C HIS A 108 20.75 2.89 4.79
N GLY A 109 20.04 3.26 3.72
CA GLY A 109 19.25 4.49 3.68
C GLY A 109 20.07 5.78 3.60
N GLU A 110 21.35 5.70 3.27
CA GLU A 110 22.28 6.82 3.31
C GLU A 110 22.73 7.34 1.93
N ASP A 111 22.36 6.63 0.84
CA ASP A 111 22.81 7.02 -0.50
C ASP A 111 22.18 8.32 -0.99
N ALA A 112 20.90 8.50 -0.71
CA ALA A 112 20.16 9.70 -1.08
C ALA A 112 18.86 9.79 -0.28
N GLN A 113 18.27 10.97 -0.26
CA GLN A 113 16.95 11.21 0.33
C GLN A 113 16.09 11.94 -0.68
N VAL A 114 14.86 11.48 -0.85
CA VAL A 114 13.87 12.09 -1.72
C VAL A 114 12.64 12.44 -0.89
N ARG A 115 12.14 13.67 -1.03
CA ARG A 115 10.95 14.13 -0.33
C ARG A 115 9.83 14.39 -1.32
N ILE A 116 8.65 13.91 -0.99
CA ILE A 116 7.45 14.09 -1.81
C ILE A 116 6.28 14.50 -0.92
N GLY A 117 5.30 15.12 -1.52
CA GLY A 117 4.11 15.64 -0.83
C GLY A 117 2.80 15.20 -1.47
N PRO A 118 1.67 15.75 -1.01
CA PRO A 118 0.35 15.31 -1.45
C PRO A 118 0.17 15.33 -2.97
N GLY A 119 -0.33 14.23 -3.50
CA GLY A 119 -0.54 14.03 -4.93
C GLY A 119 0.68 13.55 -5.70
N ASP A 120 1.85 13.56 -5.09
CA ASP A 120 3.07 13.10 -5.78
C ASP A 120 3.09 11.58 -5.88
N VAL A 121 3.80 11.10 -6.89
CA VAL A 121 3.96 9.68 -7.18
C VAL A 121 5.44 9.34 -7.25
N ILE A 122 5.85 8.29 -6.59
CA ILE A 122 7.18 7.73 -6.72
C ILE A 122 7.09 6.27 -7.17
N SER A 123 7.91 5.90 -8.13
CA SER A 123 8.00 4.53 -8.61
C SER A 123 9.34 3.93 -8.19
N LEU A 124 9.28 2.79 -7.53
CA LEU A 124 10.45 2.06 -7.05
C LEU A 124 10.63 0.80 -7.89
N PRO A 125 11.73 0.69 -8.64
CA PRO A 125 11.97 -0.49 -9.45
C PRO A 125 12.29 -1.72 -8.61
N THR A 126 12.17 -2.88 -9.21
CA THR A 126 12.53 -4.15 -8.59
C THR A 126 13.98 -4.13 -8.10
N GLY A 127 14.21 -4.63 -6.90
CA GLY A 127 15.54 -4.77 -6.32
C GLY A 127 16.15 -3.47 -5.75
N MET A 128 15.42 -2.36 -5.80
CA MET A 128 15.87 -1.09 -5.22
C MET A 128 15.70 -1.11 -3.69
N PHE A 129 16.74 -0.64 -2.96
CA PHE A 129 16.67 -0.36 -1.53
C PHE A 129 16.24 1.08 -1.28
#